data_5209c29050e7b4af842545a15d3da650
#
_entry.id   5209c29050e7b4af842545a15d3da650
#
_cell.length_a   1.000
_cell.length_b   1.000
_cell.length_c   1.000
_cell.angle_alpha   90.00
_cell.angle_beta   90.00
_cell.angle_gamma   90.00
#
_symmetry.space_group_name_H-M   'P 1'
#
loop_
_entity.id
_entity.type
_entity.pdbx_description
1 polymer ?
#
loop_
_entity_poly.entity_id
_entity_poly.type
_entity_poly.pdbx_seq_one_letter_code
_entity_poly.pdbx_strand_id
1 'polypeptide(L)'
;GILLVFDEIQSGIGRTGKMFAAEHAGVEPDILLTAKGLASGMPLGAIIAKESIMHWGTGSHGSTFGGNPVCCAAALATLDVVERELVSNAAAMGERLLAGVRDLAKRHEAIGDVRGLGLMIGVEFVKDRKTREPHPQAVRDLVNAAFAKGLLLLGCGKSTLRLAPPLIIDAQDIDTGLQLIDECLTARK
;
A
#
# COMPACT_ATOMS: atom_id res chain seq x y z
N GLY A 1 -6.35 -30.58 0.33
CA GLY A 1 -5.75 -30.09 1.54
C GLY A 1 -4.59 -29.12 1.33
N ILE A 2 -4.81 -27.98 0.60
CA ILE A 2 -3.85 -26.88 0.53
C ILE A 2 -4.43 -25.73 1.33
N LEU A 3 -3.65 -25.14 2.27
CA LEU A 3 -4.05 -23.96 3.03
C LEU A 3 -3.81 -22.69 2.20
N LEU A 4 -4.78 -21.78 2.22
CA LEU A 4 -4.67 -20.47 1.62
C LEU A 4 -4.25 -19.45 2.68
N VAL A 5 -3.09 -18.84 2.51
CA VAL A 5 -2.55 -17.80 3.41
C VAL A 5 -2.54 -16.46 2.71
N PHE A 6 -3.18 -15.46 3.30
CA PHE A 6 -3.12 -14.08 2.83
C PHE A 6 -2.17 -13.26 3.69
N ASP A 7 -1.11 -12.77 3.07
CA ASP A 7 -0.21 -11.78 3.68
C ASP A 7 -0.77 -10.37 3.47
N GLU A 8 -1.55 -9.92 4.46
CA GLU A 8 -2.15 -8.59 4.51
C GLU A 8 -1.32 -7.59 5.34
N ILE A 9 -0.05 -7.91 5.58
CA ILE A 9 0.85 -7.03 6.35
C ILE A 9 0.95 -5.64 5.73
N GLN A 10 0.85 -5.54 4.41
CA GLN A 10 0.92 -4.27 3.69
C GLN A 10 -0.42 -3.83 3.08
N SER A 11 -1.26 -4.75 2.68
CA SER A 11 -2.53 -4.49 1.97
C SER A 11 -3.72 -4.34 2.90
N GLY A 12 -3.62 -4.83 4.14
CA GLY A 12 -4.68 -4.74 5.13
C GLY A 12 -4.80 -3.38 5.83
N ILE A 13 -5.64 -3.36 6.83
CA ILE A 13 -5.91 -2.21 7.72
C ILE A 13 -6.30 -0.96 6.91
N GLY A 14 -7.32 -1.09 6.06
CA GLY A 14 -7.91 0.01 5.31
C GLY A 14 -7.16 0.40 4.02
N ARG A 15 -5.94 -0.10 3.79
CA ARG A 15 -5.02 0.37 2.73
C ARG A 15 -5.62 0.36 1.32
N THR A 16 -6.42 -0.65 1.00
CA THR A 16 -7.02 -0.83 -0.33
C THR A 16 -8.45 -0.29 -0.45
N GLY A 17 -8.95 0.43 0.55
CA GLY A 17 -10.35 0.90 0.60
C GLY A 17 -11.32 -0.16 1.11
N LYS A 18 -10.80 -1.26 1.65
CA LYS A 18 -11.48 -2.29 2.44
C LYS A 18 -10.65 -2.56 3.68
N MET A 19 -11.22 -3.13 4.74
CA MET A 19 -10.45 -3.46 5.95
C MET A 19 -9.30 -4.41 5.60
N PHE A 20 -9.58 -5.44 4.79
CA PHE A 20 -8.60 -6.36 4.23
C PHE A 20 -8.75 -6.46 2.71
N ALA A 21 -7.65 -6.60 1.98
CA ALA A 21 -7.68 -6.74 0.52
C ALA A 21 -8.37 -8.03 0.06
N ALA A 22 -8.39 -9.07 0.89
CA ALA A 22 -9.16 -10.30 0.68
C ALA A 22 -10.63 -10.05 0.30
N GLU A 23 -11.24 -9.00 0.86
CA GLU A 23 -12.63 -8.64 0.62
C GLU A 23 -12.92 -8.27 -0.84
N HIS A 24 -11.93 -7.75 -1.58
CA HIS A 24 -12.08 -7.45 -3.01
C HIS A 24 -12.23 -8.72 -3.87
N ALA A 25 -11.62 -9.82 -3.43
CA ALA A 25 -11.69 -11.09 -4.12
C ALA A 25 -12.91 -11.93 -3.71
N GLY A 26 -13.57 -11.58 -2.60
CA GLY A 26 -14.67 -12.37 -2.02
C GLY A 26 -14.22 -13.76 -1.56
N VAL A 27 -12.94 -13.91 -1.22
CA VAL A 27 -12.32 -15.18 -0.79
C VAL A 27 -11.95 -15.09 0.68
N GLU A 28 -12.36 -16.10 1.45
CA GLU A 28 -11.96 -16.26 2.84
C GLU A 28 -10.68 -17.11 2.92
N PRO A 29 -9.56 -16.57 3.40
CA PRO A 29 -8.33 -17.34 3.59
C PRO A 29 -8.43 -18.28 4.79
N ASP A 30 -7.60 -19.31 4.82
CA ASP A 30 -7.43 -20.18 5.98
C ASP A 30 -6.62 -19.46 7.07
N ILE A 31 -5.62 -18.66 6.64
CA ILE A 31 -4.75 -17.87 7.52
C ILE A 31 -4.60 -16.46 6.93
N LEU A 32 -4.75 -15.44 7.76
CA LEU A 32 -4.52 -14.04 7.42
C LEU A 32 -3.45 -13.46 8.33
N LEU A 33 -2.44 -12.80 7.73
CA LEU A 33 -1.37 -12.13 8.44
C LEU A 33 -1.57 -10.62 8.39
N THR A 34 -1.42 -9.94 9.52
CA THR A 34 -1.51 -8.48 9.59
C THR A 34 -0.46 -7.89 10.54
N ALA A 35 0.02 -6.67 10.22
CA ALA A 35 0.98 -5.93 11.03
C ALA A 35 1.01 -4.45 10.58
N LYS A 36 2.18 -3.80 10.62
CA LYS A 36 2.44 -2.42 10.15
C LYS A 36 1.38 -1.41 10.64
N GLY A 37 0.36 -1.11 9.83
CA GLY A 37 -0.72 -0.18 10.15
C GLY A 37 -1.58 -0.58 11.34
N LEU A 38 -1.53 -1.84 11.76
CA LEU A 38 -2.38 -2.40 12.82
C LEU A 38 -2.36 -1.60 14.13
N ALA A 39 -1.19 -1.11 14.52
CA ALA A 39 -1.02 -0.34 15.77
C ALA A 39 -0.33 1.02 15.53
N SER A 40 -0.53 1.63 14.36
CA SER A 40 -0.06 2.99 14.00
C SER A 40 1.42 3.26 14.35
N GLY A 41 2.30 2.29 14.03
CA GLY A 41 3.74 2.40 14.25
C GLY A 41 4.26 1.72 15.52
N MET A 42 3.39 1.27 16.41
CA MET A 42 3.79 0.41 17.52
C MET A 42 4.05 -1.02 17.01
N PRO A 43 5.06 -1.74 17.57
CA PRO A 43 5.44 -3.07 17.08
C PRO A 43 4.41 -4.13 17.46
N LEU A 44 3.49 -4.41 16.56
CA LEU A 44 2.46 -5.44 16.69
C LEU A 44 2.22 -6.14 15.36
N GLY A 45 2.08 -7.46 15.39
CA GLY A 45 1.58 -8.28 14.31
C GLY A 45 0.59 -9.29 14.84
N ALA A 46 -0.29 -9.77 13.97
CA ALA A 46 -1.28 -10.78 14.32
C ALA A 46 -1.41 -11.82 13.21
N ILE A 47 -1.69 -13.05 13.62
CA ILE A 47 -2.07 -14.16 12.78
C ILE A 47 -3.53 -14.48 13.13
N ILE A 48 -4.40 -14.44 12.14
CA ILE A 48 -5.82 -14.77 12.26
C ILE A 48 -6.04 -16.05 11.44
N ALA A 49 -6.56 -17.10 12.05
CA ALA A 49 -6.80 -18.35 11.36
C ALA A 49 -8.02 -19.08 11.92
N LYS A 50 -8.52 -20.06 11.16
CA LYS A 50 -9.62 -20.94 11.60
C LYS A 50 -9.16 -21.75 12.82
N GLU A 51 -10.04 -21.94 13.79
CA GLU A 51 -9.76 -22.69 15.02
C GLU A 51 -9.19 -24.09 14.74
N SER A 52 -9.69 -24.76 13.70
CA SER A 52 -9.23 -26.09 13.28
C SER A 52 -7.75 -26.12 12.84
N ILE A 53 -7.15 -24.97 12.58
CA ILE A 53 -5.73 -24.84 12.19
C ILE A 53 -4.88 -24.42 13.38
N MET A 54 -5.47 -23.70 14.35
CA MET A 54 -4.80 -23.13 15.54
C MET A 54 -4.63 -24.18 16.66
N HIS A 55 -3.99 -25.30 16.33
CA HIS A 55 -3.80 -26.43 17.26
C HIS A 55 -2.39 -26.51 17.84
N TRP A 56 -1.71 -25.40 17.97
CA TRP A 56 -0.36 -25.36 18.51
C TRP A 56 -0.32 -25.68 20.01
N GLY A 57 0.65 -26.48 20.40
CA GLY A 57 0.92 -26.75 21.82
C GLY A 57 1.55 -25.55 22.51
N THR A 58 1.51 -25.58 23.85
CA THR A 58 2.16 -24.56 24.69
C THR A 58 3.64 -24.43 24.31
N GLY A 59 4.12 -23.20 24.14
CA GLY A 59 5.53 -22.91 23.81
C GLY A 59 5.91 -23.08 22.33
N SER A 60 4.96 -23.35 21.43
CA SER A 60 5.22 -23.50 19.99
C SER A 60 5.75 -22.25 19.34
N HIS A 61 5.40 -21.08 19.86
CA HIS A 61 5.94 -19.78 19.48
C HIS A 61 5.95 -18.83 20.68
N GLY A 62 6.80 -17.83 20.62
CA GLY A 62 6.90 -16.81 21.65
C GLY A 62 7.62 -15.57 21.15
N SER A 63 7.35 -14.45 21.79
CA SER A 63 8.00 -13.18 21.53
C SER A 63 8.04 -12.37 22.83
N THR A 64 9.17 -11.75 23.12
CA THR A 64 9.32 -10.90 24.31
C THR A 64 8.41 -9.68 24.27
N PHE A 65 8.17 -9.10 23.07
CA PHE A 65 7.38 -7.88 22.89
C PHE A 65 6.01 -8.16 22.26
N GLY A 66 5.77 -9.36 21.72
CA GLY A 66 4.52 -9.70 21.04
C GLY A 66 3.33 -9.63 21.98
N GLY A 67 2.26 -8.96 21.52
CA GLY A 67 1.02 -8.85 22.27
C GLY A 67 1.11 -7.99 23.54
N ASN A 68 2.11 -7.11 23.67
CA ASN A 68 2.20 -6.25 24.85
C ASN A 68 0.99 -5.31 24.96
N PRO A 69 0.53 -4.99 26.20
CA PRO A 69 -0.71 -4.25 26.41
C PRO A 69 -0.74 -2.87 25.77
N VAL A 70 0.39 -2.18 25.68
CA VAL A 70 0.47 -0.83 25.08
C VAL A 70 0.20 -0.90 23.58
N CYS A 71 0.84 -1.84 22.89
CA CYS A 71 0.62 -2.03 21.44
C CYS A 71 -0.80 -2.53 21.17
N CYS A 72 -1.37 -3.39 22.01
CA CYS A 72 -2.75 -3.84 21.88
C CYS A 72 -3.75 -2.68 22.07
N ALA A 73 -3.55 -1.81 23.05
CA ALA A 73 -4.36 -0.62 23.24
C ALA A 73 -4.26 0.34 22.07
N ALA A 74 -3.05 0.56 21.53
CA ALA A 74 -2.84 1.37 20.33
C ALA A 74 -3.55 0.76 19.10
N ALA A 75 -3.51 -0.57 18.94
CA ALA A 75 -4.20 -1.26 17.87
C ALA A 75 -5.72 -1.10 17.93
N LEU A 76 -6.31 -1.24 19.12
CA LEU A 76 -7.75 -1.04 19.30
C LEU A 76 -8.18 0.37 18.91
N ALA A 77 -7.44 1.40 19.37
CA ALA A 77 -7.72 2.79 18.99
C ALA A 77 -7.53 3.03 17.48
N THR A 78 -6.49 2.42 16.88
CA THR A 78 -6.25 2.50 15.44
C THR A 78 -7.37 1.88 14.64
N LEU A 79 -7.80 0.66 15.00
CA LEU A 79 -8.86 -0.06 14.30
C LEU A 79 -10.20 0.70 14.35
N ASP A 80 -10.53 1.29 15.50
CA ASP A 80 -11.73 2.12 15.65
C ASP A 80 -11.76 3.31 14.67
N VAL A 81 -10.64 4.03 14.51
CA VAL A 81 -10.54 5.15 13.55
C VAL A 81 -10.54 4.64 12.10
N VAL A 82 -9.82 3.56 11.83
CA VAL A 82 -9.75 2.98 10.48
C VAL A 82 -11.13 2.54 10.02
N GLU A 83 -11.88 1.84 10.86
CA GLU A 83 -13.21 1.32 10.52
C GLU A 83 -14.23 2.44 10.31
N ARG A 84 -14.25 3.46 11.18
CA ARG A 84 -15.22 4.56 11.11
C ARG A 84 -14.95 5.53 9.96
N GLU A 85 -13.70 5.79 9.63
CA GLU A 85 -13.32 6.93 8.78
C GLU A 85 -12.37 6.59 7.64
N LEU A 86 -11.30 5.82 7.93
CA LEU A 86 -10.17 5.76 7.00
C LEU A 86 -10.34 4.75 5.87
N VAL A 87 -11.16 3.71 6.04
CA VAL A 87 -11.50 2.78 4.95
C VAL A 87 -12.20 3.53 3.81
N SER A 88 -13.21 4.35 4.14
CA SER A 88 -13.93 5.15 3.14
C SER A 88 -13.06 6.24 2.53
N ASN A 89 -12.22 6.90 3.34
CA ASN A 89 -11.27 7.88 2.84
C ASN A 89 -10.25 7.24 1.87
N ALA A 90 -9.70 6.09 2.23
CA ALA A 90 -8.76 5.37 1.36
C ALA A 90 -9.39 4.95 0.03
N ALA A 91 -10.66 4.57 0.01
CA ALA A 91 -11.38 4.29 -1.23
C ALA A 91 -11.52 5.55 -2.09
N ALA A 92 -12.07 6.63 -1.54
CA ALA A 92 -12.33 7.87 -2.28
C ALA A 92 -11.04 8.55 -2.76
N MET A 93 -10.05 8.70 -1.88
CA MET A 93 -8.76 9.30 -2.22
C MET A 93 -7.93 8.40 -3.13
N GLY A 94 -8.10 7.09 -3.02
CA GLY A 94 -7.49 6.12 -3.92
C GLY A 94 -8.00 6.25 -5.35
N GLU A 95 -9.30 6.42 -5.55
CA GLU A 95 -9.88 6.67 -6.88
C GLU A 95 -9.36 7.97 -7.48
N ARG A 96 -9.27 9.05 -6.69
CA ARG A 96 -8.69 10.33 -7.14
C ARG A 96 -7.24 10.17 -7.55
N LEU A 97 -6.42 9.55 -6.73
CA LEU A 97 -5.00 9.33 -7.01
C LEU A 97 -4.81 8.45 -8.25
N LEU A 98 -5.57 7.37 -8.37
CA LEU A 98 -5.51 6.46 -9.51
C LEU A 98 -5.90 7.16 -10.82
N ALA A 99 -6.95 7.98 -10.80
CA ALA A 99 -7.37 8.78 -11.94
C ALA A 99 -6.28 9.79 -12.34
N GLY A 100 -5.72 10.53 -11.39
CA GLY A 100 -4.63 11.48 -11.63
C GLY A 100 -3.39 10.83 -12.23
N VAL A 101 -2.96 9.68 -11.70
CA VAL A 101 -1.81 8.95 -12.25
C VAL A 101 -2.10 8.41 -13.66
N ARG A 102 -3.32 7.97 -13.95
CA ARG A 102 -3.72 7.57 -15.31
C ARG A 102 -3.69 8.75 -16.28
N ASP A 103 -4.00 9.95 -15.84
CA ASP A 103 -3.87 11.16 -16.66
C ASP A 103 -2.40 11.54 -16.89
N LEU A 104 -1.52 11.36 -15.90
CA LEU A 104 -0.07 11.46 -16.10
C LEU A 104 0.42 10.44 -17.16
N ALA A 105 -0.06 9.21 -17.09
CA ALA A 105 0.31 8.18 -18.07
C ALA A 105 -0.07 8.52 -19.52
N LYS A 106 -1.09 9.32 -19.73
CA LYS A 106 -1.44 9.80 -21.10
C LYS A 106 -0.40 10.78 -21.65
N ARG A 107 0.29 11.52 -20.78
CA ARG A 107 1.25 12.57 -21.14
C ARG A 107 2.71 12.12 -21.10
N HIS A 108 3.01 11.04 -20.38
CA HIS A 108 4.36 10.53 -20.15
C HIS A 108 4.50 9.08 -20.64
N GLU A 109 5.10 8.90 -21.80
CA GLU A 109 5.26 7.58 -22.45
C GLU A 109 6.06 6.58 -21.60
N ALA A 110 6.93 7.05 -20.74
CA ALA A 110 7.68 6.19 -19.81
C ALA A 110 6.78 5.43 -18.80
N ILE A 111 5.55 5.86 -18.58
CA ILE A 111 4.57 5.13 -17.75
C ILE A 111 3.90 4.07 -18.62
N GLY A 112 4.21 2.79 -18.38
CA GLY A 112 3.72 1.65 -19.14
C GLY A 112 2.43 1.05 -18.61
N ASP A 113 2.23 1.09 -17.28
CA ASP A 113 1.01 0.58 -16.63
C ASP A 113 0.74 1.30 -15.30
N VAL A 114 -0.55 1.40 -14.96
CA VAL A 114 -1.04 1.99 -13.71
C VAL A 114 -2.12 1.10 -13.12
N ARG A 115 -1.85 0.52 -11.97
CA ARG A 115 -2.74 -0.44 -11.30
C ARG A 115 -2.76 -0.22 -9.80
N GLY A 116 -3.84 -0.60 -9.14
CA GLY A 116 -3.96 -0.53 -7.68
C GLY A 116 -5.39 -0.48 -7.20
N LEU A 117 -5.54 -0.55 -5.89
CA LEU A 117 -6.81 -0.44 -5.16
C LEU A 117 -6.62 0.51 -3.98
N GLY A 118 -7.56 1.40 -3.75
CA GLY A 118 -7.48 2.40 -2.70
C GLY A 118 -6.15 3.18 -2.76
N LEU A 119 -5.51 3.36 -1.63
CA LEU A 119 -4.22 4.05 -1.50
C LEU A 119 -3.01 3.10 -1.61
N MET A 120 -3.08 2.11 -2.48
CA MET A 120 -1.99 1.21 -2.83
C MET A 120 -1.90 1.09 -4.35
N ILE A 121 -1.11 1.97 -4.98
CA ILE A 121 -1.02 2.11 -6.42
C ILE A 121 0.41 1.84 -6.89
N GLY A 122 0.54 1.04 -7.94
CA GLY A 122 1.77 0.79 -8.66
C GLY A 122 1.76 1.51 -10.01
N VAL A 123 2.84 2.23 -10.29
CA VAL A 123 3.09 2.92 -11.57
C VAL A 123 4.32 2.30 -12.20
N GLU A 124 4.13 1.50 -13.22
CA GLU A 124 5.21 0.77 -13.87
C GLU A 124 5.86 1.61 -14.96
N PHE A 125 7.19 1.73 -14.91
CA PHE A 125 7.98 2.47 -15.90
C PHE A 125 8.61 1.53 -16.91
N VAL A 126 8.49 1.88 -18.18
CA VAL A 126 9.00 1.10 -19.31
C VAL A 126 9.82 2.00 -20.25
N LYS A 127 10.79 1.42 -20.95
CA LYS A 127 11.53 2.11 -22.00
C LYS A 127 10.68 2.28 -23.26
N ASP A 128 9.82 1.30 -23.52
CA ASP A 128 8.93 1.27 -24.66
C ASP A 128 7.65 0.52 -24.29
N ARG A 129 6.47 1.09 -24.61
CA ARG A 129 5.17 0.52 -24.26
C ARG A 129 4.81 -0.76 -25.03
N LYS A 130 5.40 -0.97 -26.22
CA LYS A 130 5.12 -2.17 -27.02
C LYS A 130 5.89 -3.36 -26.50
N THR A 131 7.20 -3.18 -26.22
CA THR A 131 8.06 -4.24 -25.73
C THR A 131 7.91 -4.46 -24.22
N ARG A 132 7.39 -3.45 -23.48
CA ARG A 132 7.29 -3.42 -22.01
C ARG A 132 8.64 -3.63 -21.31
N GLU A 133 9.74 -3.26 -21.96
CA GLU A 133 11.06 -3.35 -21.36
C GLU A 133 11.13 -2.49 -20.09
N PRO A 134 11.46 -3.06 -18.91
CA PRO A 134 11.52 -2.33 -17.67
C PRO A 134 12.50 -1.15 -17.70
N HIS A 135 12.15 -0.03 -17.08
CA HIS A 135 13.00 1.16 -17.00
C HIS A 135 13.35 1.52 -15.54
N PRO A 136 14.19 0.74 -14.85
CA PRO A 136 14.50 0.97 -13.43
C PRO A 136 15.21 2.30 -13.19
N GLN A 137 15.98 2.80 -14.17
CA GLN A 137 16.65 4.10 -14.05
C GLN A 137 15.63 5.25 -13.97
N ALA A 138 14.52 5.17 -14.73
CA ALA A 138 13.46 6.16 -14.66
C ALA A 138 12.86 6.31 -13.26
N VAL A 139 12.66 5.18 -12.57
CA VAL A 139 12.14 5.19 -11.19
C VAL A 139 13.15 5.82 -10.24
N ARG A 140 14.44 5.44 -10.30
CA ARG A 140 15.48 6.01 -9.42
C ARG A 140 15.61 7.52 -9.59
N ASP A 141 15.62 7.97 -10.82
CA ASP A 141 15.78 9.41 -11.10
C ASP A 141 14.54 10.19 -10.64
N LEU A 142 13.32 9.63 -10.86
CA LEU A 142 12.08 10.24 -10.37
C LEU A 142 12.06 10.34 -8.85
N VAL A 143 12.44 9.28 -8.14
CA VAL A 143 12.54 9.27 -6.68
C VAL A 143 13.49 10.36 -6.19
N ASN A 144 14.67 10.49 -6.80
CA ASN A 144 15.66 11.50 -6.43
C ASN A 144 15.18 12.93 -6.73
N ALA A 145 14.56 13.15 -7.90
CA ALA A 145 14.03 14.45 -8.29
C ALA A 145 12.86 14.88 -7.39
N ALA A 146 11.98 13.95 -7.05
CA ALA A 146 10.87 14.19 -6.13
C ALA A 146 11.37 14.50 -4.72
N PHE A 147 12.38 13.77 -4.24
CA PHE A 147 13.00 14.03 -2.94
C PHE A 147 13.56 15.46 -2.85
N ALA A 148 14.23 15.93 -3.90
CA ALA A 148 14.75 17.30 -3.95
C ALA A 148 13.64 18.38 -3.91
N LYS A 149 12.40 18.00 -4.24
CA LYS A 149 11.19 18.86 -4.15
C LYS A 149 10.36 18.62 -2.87
N GLY A 150 10.86 17.81 -1.94
CA GLY A 150 10.18 17.51 -0.68
C GLY A 150 9.13 16.38 -0.75
N LEU A 151 9.03 15.66 -1.88
CA LEU A 151 8.11 14.54 -2.03
C LEU A 151 8.85 13.21 -1.88
N LEU A 152 8.48 12.44 -0.83
CA LEU A 152 9.04 11.11 -0.59
C LEU A 152 8.30 10.06 -1.43
N LEU A 153 9.03 9.38 -2.30
CA LEU A 153 8.53 8.30 -3.14
C LEU A 153 9.38 7.04 -2.94
N LEU A 154 8.81 5.87 -3.20
CA LEU A 154 9.49 4.59 -3.11
C LEU A 154 9.32 3.76 -4.39
N GLY A 155 10.44 3.26 -4.91
CA GLY A 155 10.43 2.23 -5.93
C GLY A 155 10.11 0.84 -5.35
N CYS A 156 9.53 -0.02 -6.17
CA CYS A 156 9.33 -1.44 -5.86
C CYS A 156 9.47 -2.31 -7.12
N GLY A 157 9.69 -3.61 -6.93
CA GLY A 157 9.90 -4.52 -8.05
C GLY A 157 11.07 -4.09 -8.97
N LYS A 158 10.94 -4.33 -10.26
CA LYS A 158 11.99 -4.00 -11.24
C LYS A 158 11.99 -2.53 -11.65
N SER A 159 10.82 -1.99 -11.94
CA SER A 159 10.66 -0.62 -12.48
C SER A 159 9.32 0.02 -12.11
N THR A 160 8.82 -0.26 -10.93
CA THR A 160 7.54 0.26 -10.46
C THR A 160 7.77 1.29 -9.35
N LEU A 161 7.11 2.43 -9.44
CA LEU A 161 6.93 3.37 -8.35
C LEU A 161 5.71 2.94 -7.55
N ARG A 162 5.82 2.86 -6.22
CA ARG A 162 4.71 2.58 -5.33
C ARG A 162 4.22 3.86 -4.67
N LEU A 163 2.94 4.16 -4.85
CA LEU A 163 2.24 5.23 -4.15
C LEU A 163 1.40 4.61 -3.04
N ALA A 164 1.75 4.94 -1.81
CA ALA A 164 1.08 4.45 -0.61
C ALA A 164 1.07 5.54 0.48
N PRO A 165 0.37 6.66 0.25
CA PRO A 165 0.33 7.77 1.19
C PRO A 165 -0.41 7.38 2.48
N PRO A 166 -0.33 8.20 3.55
CA PRO A 166 -1.11 7.99 4.76
C PRO A 166 -2.62 7.87 4.47
N LEU A 167 -3.33 7.05 5.26
CA LEU A 167 -4.78 6.86 5.07
C LEU A 167 -5.61 8.13 5.32
N ILE A 168 -5.03 9.10 6.05
CA ILE A 168 -5.64 10.40 6.36
C ILE A 168 -5.41 11.44 5.26
N ILE A 169 -4.74 11.08 4.15
CA ILE A 169 -4.45 12.03 3.06
C ILE A 169 -5.73 12.67 2.54
N ASP A 170 -5.65 13.94 2.16
CA ASP A 170 -6.76 14.67 1.56
C ASP A 170 -6.57 14.90 0.05
N ALA A 171 -7.55 15.54 -0.56
CA ALA A 171 -7.54 15.82 -2.00
C ALA A 171 -6.45 16.82 -2.41
N GLN A 172 -6.14 17.79 -1.56
CA GLN A 172 -5.13 18.83 -1.83
C GLN A 172 -3.73 18.22 -1.83
N ASP A 173 -3.44 17.33 -0.87
CA ASP A 173 -2.17 16.62 -0.80
C ASP A 173 -1.95 15.72 -2.02
N ILE A 174 -3.02 15.03 -2.46
CA ILE A 174 -2.96 14.21 -3.69
C ILE A 174 -2.66 15.07 -4.90
N ASP A 175 -3.37 16.18 -5.08
CA ASP A 175 -3.16 17.07 -6.23
C ASP A 175 -1.75 17.66 -6.22
N THR A 176 -1.25 18.06 -5.07
CA THR A 176 0.12 18.55 -4.90
C THR A 176 1.14 17.46 -5.25
N GLY A 177 0.94 16.23 -4.77
CA GLY A 177 1.80 15.10 -5.09
C GLY A 177 1.82 14.77 -6.58
N LEU A 178 0.66 14.77 -7.23
CA LEU A 178 0.53 14.54 -8.67
C LEU A 178 1.22 15.64 -9.50
N GLN A 179 1.06 16.91 -9.09
CA GLN A 179 1.74 18.03 -9.74
C GLN A 179 3.27 17.89 -9.64
N LEU A 180 3.81 17.58 -8.46
CA LEU A 180 5.25 17.40 -8.27
C LEU A 180 5.80 16.23 -9.10
N ILE A 181 5.06 15.13 -9.19
CA ILE A 181 5.42 14.00 -10.06
C ILE A 181 5.46 14.43 -11.53
N ASP A 182 4.45 15.16 -12.00
CA ASP A 182 4.37 15.68 -13.38
C ASP A 182 5.55 16.59 -13.72
N GLU A 183 5.86 17.53 -12.83
CA GLU A 183 7.02 18.42 -12.99
C GLU A 183 8.34 17.65 -13.09
N CYS A 184 8.53 16.64 -12.21
CA CYS A 184 9.73 15.79 -12.24
C CYS A 184 9.84 14.97 -13.53
N LEU A 185 8.73 14.48 -14.05
CA LEU A 185 8.71 13.71 -15.32
C LEU A 185 8.94 14.62 -16.53
N THR A 186 8.42 15.85 -16.50
CA THR A 186 8.57 16.84 -17.58
C THR A 186 10.00 17.38 -17.68
N ALA A 187 10.66 17.65 -16.55
CA ALA A 187 12.03 18.16 -16.50
C ALA A 187 13.09 17.17 -17.04
N ARG A 188 12.69 15.93 -17.35
CA ARG A 188 13.57 14.86 -17.88
C ARG A 188 13.59 14.78 -19.40
N LYS A 189 12.77 15.57 -20.07
CA LYS A 189 12.80 15.69 -21.55
C LYS A 189 13.93 16.61 -21.97
#